data_f3aa48d47dbc3777d47aa2581922db69
#
_entry.id   f3aa48d47dbc3777d47aa2581922db69
#
_cell.length_a   1.000
_cell.length_b   1.000
_cell.length_c   1.000
_cell.angle_alpha   90.00
_cell.angle_beta   90.00
_cell.angle_gamma   90.00
#
_symmetry.space_group_name_H-M   'P 1'
#
loop_
_entity.id
_entity.type
_entity.pdbx_description
1 polymer ?
#
loop_
_entity_poly.entity_id
_entity_poly.type
_entity_poly.pdbx_seq_one_letter_code
_entity_poly.pdbx_strand_id
1 'polypeptide(L)'
;MSRTELLRLVFAQIFLHATMTGLRLAAPLLALSKGYSAGAVGALIALFALSQIFLAIPAGKYADHHGVRRPMGFAVLAAAVALVLATAFPTIPVLCLGAMLTGAAAGITVIVLQRHIGRAATSNAQRKQFFSWLAIAPAISNFIGPFGAGLIIDHAGQASGDLLAYRICFAVLAVLPLLTWLLVMRVRELPFEPYDPKAAPTHAWDLLKSANFRYILFVNWLQSASWDIHSFLVPILGYERGLSASTIGTILGAFALAAALIRMALPVIAARYSEKRVIAASCIITVGVFAIYPMVSHAAEMVVCAIVLGASLGCVQPMVMSLLTQVTPAHRQGEALGIRLMFINASSFLMPMVAGSFGALIGVGAVFWVVASIVAVGTPVVGKIQLRDNEMPPEKNL
;
A
#
# COMPACT_ATOMS: atom_id res chain seq x y z
N MET A 1 11.16 16.82 12.46
CA MET A 1 11.10 15.42 12.96
C MET A 1 12.50 14.83 13.01
N SER A 2 12.88 14.17 14.10
CA SER A 2 14.21 13.53 14.24
C SER A 2 14.29 12.23 13.43
N ARG A 3 15.53 11.78 13.11
CA ARG A 3 15.77 10.50 12.45
C ARG A 3 15.22 9.31 13.27
N THR A 4 15.35 9.40 14.59
CA THR A 4 14.84 8.37 15.51
C THR A 4 13.31 8.27 15.47
N GLU A 5 12.60 9.40 15.39
CA GLU A 5 11.13 9.40 15.26
C GLU A 5 10.69 8.82 13.92
N LEU A 6 11.37 9.17 12.81
CA LEU A 6 11.10 8.59 11.51
C LEU A 6 11.24 7.06 11.52
N LEU A 7 12.34 6.55 12.09
CA LEU A 7 12.56 5.11 12.20
C LEU A 7 11.49 4.43 13.06
N ARG A 8 11.06 5.05 14.17
CA ARG A 8 9.95 4.53 14.99
C ARG A 8 8.66 4.37 14.18
N LEU A 9 8.33 5.36 13.33
CA LEU A 9 7.14 5.31 12.50
C LEU A 9 7.25 4.24 11.40
N VAL A 10 8.43 4.10 10.78
CA VAL A 10 8.70 3.06 9.78
C VAL A 10 8.57 1.66 10.40
N PHE A 11 9.21 1.41 11.56
CA PHE A 11 9.09 0.11 12.23
C PHE A 11 7.67 -0.14 12.74
N ALA A 12 6.97 0.88 13.26
CA ALA A 12 5.58 0.75 13.65
C ALA A 12 4.69 0.30 12.47
N GLN A 13 4.92 0.87 11.29
CA GLN A 13 4.22 0.45 10.08
C GLN A 13 4.61 -0.97 9.66
N ILE A 14 5.91 -1.34 9.74
CA ILE A 14 6.37 -2.69 9.41
C ILE A 14 5.64 -3.72 10.27
N PHE A 15 5.63 -3.54 11.59
CA PHE A 15 5.02 -4.52 12.50
C PHE A 15 3.52 -4.66 12.29
N LEU A 16 2.78 -3.54 12.22
CA LEU A 16 1.33 -3.64 12.08
C LEU A 16 0.92 -4.14 10.69
N HIS A 17 1.65 -3.75 9.64
CA HIS A 17 1.40 -4.27 8.30
C HIS A 17 1.80 -5.75 8.17
N ALA A 18 2.90 -6.19 8.80
CA ALA A 18 3.30 -7.59 8.84
C ALA A 18 2.29 -8.47 9.57
N THR A 19 1.61 -7.93 10.59
CA THR A 19 0.46 -8.58 11.24
C THR A 19 -0.63 -8.94 10.24
N MET A 20 -1.04 -7.97 9.40
CA MET A 20 -2.06 -8.19 8.38
C MET A 20 -1.57 -9.17 7.30
N THR A 21 -0.34 -9.00 6.79
CA THR A 21 0.16 -9.85 5.69
C THR A 21 0.46 -11.27 6.15
N GLY A 22 0.88 -11.47 7.40
CA GLY A 22 1.02 -12.79 8.02
C GLY A 22 -0.32 -13.50 8.17
N LEU A 23 -1.34 -12.81 8.68
CA LEU A 23 -2.70 -13.36 8.75
C LEU A 23 -3.28 -13.64 7.36
N ARG A 24 -2.98 -12.79 6.37
CA ARG A 24 -3.40 -12.97 4.97
C ARG A 24 -2.83 -14.22 4.32
N LEU A 25 -1.72 -14.76 4.83
CA LEU A 25 -1.21 -16.09 4.45
C LEU A 25 -1.83 -17.19 5.31
N ALA A 26 -1.77 -17.04 6.64
CA ALA A 26 -2.11 -18.11 7.57
C ALA A 26 -3.62 -18.45 7.56
N ALA A 27 -4.50 -17.45 7.47
CA ALA A 27 -5.94 -17.69 7.51
C ALA A 27 -6.47 -18.46 6.30
N PRO A 28 -6.10 -18.15 5.04
CA PRO A 28 -6.43 -18.97 3.88
C PRO A 28 -5.89 -20.41 3.97
N LEU A 29 -4.65 -20.59 4.39
CA LEU A 29 -4.06 -21.92 4.52
C LEU A 29 -4.83 -22.78 5.55
N LEU A 30 -5.19 -22.19 6.69
CA LEU A 30 -6.02 -22.87 7.68
C LEU A 30 -7.43 -23.17 7.14
N ALA A 31 -8.03 -22.27 6.35
CA ALA A 31 -9.32 -22.53 5.73
C ALA A 31 -9.24 -23.71 4.75
N LEU A 32 -8.21 -23.76 3.89
CA LEU A 32 -7.97 -24.86 2.96
C LEU A 32 -7.71 -26.18 3.69
N SER A 33 -6.90 -26.18 4.75
CA SER A 33 -6.63 -27.40 5.54
C SER A 33 -7.90 -27.95 6.22
N LYS A 34 -8.91 -27.12 6.47
CA LYS A 34 -10.24 -27.51 6.98
C LYS A 34 -11.22 -27.89 5.87
N GLY A 35 -10.80 -27.93 4.60
CA GLY A 35 -11.62 -28.34 3.47
C GLY A 35 -12.56 -27.27 2.92
N TYR A 36 -12.36 -25.98 3.28
CA TYR A 36 -13.17 -24.91 2.70
C TYR A 36 -12.81 -24.66 1.23
N SER A 37 -13.82 -24.30 0.44
CA SER A 37 -13.65 -24.05 -0.99
C SER A 37 -12.78 -22.84 -1.31
N ALA A 38 -12.17 -22.83 -2.50
CA ALA A 38 -11.42 -21.68 -3.01
C ALA A 38 -12.26 -20.39 -3.04
N GLY A 39 -13.57 -20.49 -3.27
CA GLY A 39 -14.49 -19.36 -3.22
C GLY A 39 -14.60 -18.75 -1.82
N ALA A 40 -14.69 -19.58 -0.77
CA ALA A 40 -14.71 -19.12 0.61
C ALA A 40 -13.38 -18.45 1.00
N VAL A 41 -12.25 -18.99 0.54
CA VAL A 41 -10.92 -18.39 0.72
C VAL A 41 -10.81 -17.05 -0.01
N GLY A 42 -11.33 -16.97 -1.22
CA GLY A 42 -11.38 -15.72 -1.98
C GLY A 42 -12.18 -14.63 -1.25
N ALA A 43 -13.34 -14.97 -0.71
CA ALA A 43 -14.15 -14.07 0.11
C ALA A 43 -13.39 -13.62 1.37
N LEU A 44 -12.72 -14.54 2.05
CA LEU A 44 -11.88 -14.22 3.21
C LEU A 44 -10.77 -13.20 2.87
N ILE A 45 -10.09 -13.39 1.73
CA ILE A 45 -9.04 -12.48 1.27
C ILE A 45 -9.61 -11.10 0.92
N ALA A 46 -10.78 -11.05 0.28
CA ALA A 46 -11.43 -9.80 -0.09
C ALA A 46 -11.76 -8.91 1.14
N LEU A 47 -12.05 -9.51 2.29
CA LEU A 47 -12.37 -8.79 3.53
C LEU A 47 -11.22 -7.91 4.04
N PHE A 48 -9.96 -8.25 3.76
CA PHE A 48 -8.82 -7.39 4.11
C PHE A 48 -8.86 -6.04 3.38
N ALA A 49 -9.23 -6.03 2.10
CA ALA A 49 -9.33 -4.81 1.31
C ALA A 49 -10.65 -4.06 1.57
N LEU A 50 -11.75 -4.79 1.77
CA LEU A 50 -13.08 -4.23 1.97
C LEU A 50 -13.13 -3.27 3.16
N SER A 51 -12.58 -3.67 4.30
CA SER A 51 -12.53 -2.82 5.49
C SER A 51 -11.75 -1.53 5.28
N GLN A 52 -10.67 -1.58 4.50
CA GLN A 52 -9.87 -0.40 4.16
C GLN A 52 -10.63 0.59 3.29
N ILE A 53 -11.46 0.12 2.36
CA ILE A 53 -12.28 0.99 1.49
C ILE A 53 -13.22 1.86 2.35
N PHE A 54 -13.96 1.23 3.25
CA PHE A 54 -14.97 1.94 4.06
C PHE A 54 -14.36 2.79 5.17
N LEU A 55 -13.26 2.37 5.77
CA LEU A 55 -12.66 3.07 6.90
C LEU A 55 -11.63 4.13 6.49
N ALA A 56 -11.20 4.19 5.24
CA ALA A 56 -10.16 5.10 4.80
C ALA A 56 -10.50 6.58 5.10
N ILE A 57 -11.69 7.04 4.72
CA ILE A 57 -12.11 8.43 4.93
C ILE A 57 -12.38 8.73 6.42
N PRO A 58 -13.16 7.93 7.16
CA PRO A 58 -13.36 8.13 8.59
C PRO A 58 -12.05 8.15 9.38
N ALA A 59 -11.12 7.25 9.08
CA ALA A 59 -9.80 7.20 9.74
C ALA A 59 -8.97 8.47 9.46
N GLY A 60 -9.01 8.96 8.22
CA GLY A 60 -8.36 10.21 7.84
C GLY A 60 -8.89 11.40 8.63
N LYS A 61 -10.21 11.58 8.66
CA LYS A 61 -10.88 12.62 9.44
C LYS A 61 -10.56 12.52 10.94
N TYR A 62 -10.64 11.31 11.48
CA TYR A 62 -10.34 11.10 12.89
C TYR A 62 -8.88 11.46 13.23
N ALA A 63 -7.94 11.13 12.33
CA ALA A 63 -6.53 11.49 12.49
C ALA A 63 -6.30 13.00 12.39
N ASP A 64 -7.08 13.73 11.58
CA ASP A 64 -6.98 15.19 11.48
C ASP A 64 -7.30 15.87 12.83
N HIS A 65 -8.25 15.33 13.59
CA HIS A 65 -8.69 15.91 14.86
C HIS A 65 -7.97 15.35 16.09
N HIS A 66 -7.42 14.14 16.05
CA HIS A 66 -6.91 13.44 17.23
C HIS A 66 -5.41 13.08 17.16
N GLY A 67 -4.70 13.53 16.11
CA GLY A 67 -3.27 13.24 15.94
C GLY A 67 -2.95 11.79 15.60
N VAL A 68 -1.83 11.28 16.11
CA VAL A 68 -1.31 9.93 15.76
C VAL A 68 -1.72 8.88 16.78
N ARG A 69 -1.57 9.16 18.08
CA ARG A 69 -1.64 8.12 19.13
C ARG A 69 -3.01 7.49 19.23
N ARG A 70 -4.08 8.29 19.24
CA ARG A 70 -5.45 7.76 19.40
C ARG A 70 -5.89 6.84 18.27
N PRO A 71 -5.81 7.23 16.98
CA PRO A 71 -6.18 6.32 15.89
C PRO A 71 -5.25 5.11 15.80
N MET A 72 -3.95 5.26 16.08
CA MET A 72 -3.04 4.12 16.17
C MET A 72 -3.37 3.18 17.33
N GLY A 73 -3.83 3.70 18.47
CA GLY A 73 -4.30 2.88 19.60
C GLY A 73 -5.48 2.00 19.21
N PHE A 74 -6.46 2.55 18.48
CA PHE A 74 -7.58 1.76 17.95
C PHE A 74 -7.13 0.71 16.92
N ALA A 75 -6.21 1.06 16.03
CA ALA A 75 -5.66 0.12 15.06
C ALA A 75 -4.92 -1.04 15.73
N VAL A 76 -4.06 -0.74 16.70
CA VAL A 76 -3.34 -1.74 17.50
C VAL A 76 -4.31 -2.65 18.26
N LEU A 77 -5.30 -2.07 18.93
CA LEU A 77 -6.30 -2.83 19.69
C LEU A 77 -7.09 -3.76 18.76
N ALA A 78 -7.56 -3.25 17.63
CA ALA A 78 -8.29 -4.06 16.64
C ALA A 78 -7.47 -5.24 16.14
N ALA A 79 -6.20 -5.00 15.77
CA ALA A 79 -5.31 -6.06 15.32
C ALA A 79 -4.97 -7.08 16.42
N ALA A 80 -4.72 -6.62 17.64
CA ALA A 80 -4.44 -7.51 18.78
C ALA A 80 -5.66 -8.38 19.12
N VAL A 81 -6.85 -7.79 19.22
CA VAL A 81 -8.09 -8.52 19.47
C VAL A 81 -8.36 -9.55 18.38
N ALA A 82 -8.18 -9.18 17.11
CA ALA A 82 -8.33 -10.09 15.97
C ALA A 82 -7.48 -11.35 16.13
N LEU A 83 -6.21 -11.18 16.46
CA LEU A 83 -5.26 -12.29 16.56
C LEU A 83 -5.40 -13.11 17.83
N VAL A 84 -5.75 -12.48 18.95
CA VAL A 84 -6.09 -13.19 20.19
C VAL A 84 -7.32 -14.07 19.97
N LEU A 85 -8.35 -13.55 19.31
CA LEU A 85 -9.55 -14.34 18.96
C LEU A 85 -9.20 -15.48 18.00
N ALA A 86 -8.37 -15.22 16.97
CA ALA A 86 -7.93 -16.26 16.03
C ALA A 86 -7.10 -17.35 16.73
N THR A 87 -6.29 -16.99 17.73
CA THR A 87 -5.53 -17.94 18.53
C THR A 87 -6.45 -18.82 19.39
N ALA A 88 -7.44 -18.22 20.05
CA ALA A 88 -8.37 -18.95 20.91
C ALA A 88 -9.38 -19.79 20.10
N PHE A 89 -9.96 -19.21 19.07
CA PHE A 89 -11.05 -19.77 18.29
C PHE A 89 -10.76 -19.69 16.78
N PRO A 90 -9.87 -20.53 16.21
CA PRO A 90 -9.48 -20.49 14.81
C PRO A 90 -10.58 -21.07 13.89
N THR A 91 -11.72 -20.40 13.85
CA THR A 91 -12.90 -20.71 13.01
C THR A 91 -13.03 -19.71 11.88
N ILE A 92 -13.69 -20.08 10.77
CA ILE A 92 -13.85 -19.19 9.61
C ILE A 92 -14.51 -17.84 9.97
N PRO A 93 -15.60 -17.76 10.75
CA PRO A 93 -16.15 -16.46 11.13
C PRO A 93 -15.17 -15.57 11.89
N VAL A 94 -14.34 -16.16 12.78
CA VAL A 94 -13.31 -15.43 13.50
C VAL A 94 -12.17 -14.98 12.59
N LEU A 95 -11.77 -15.81 11.63
CA LEU A 95 -10.78 -15.44 10.62
C LEU A 95 -11.28 -14.33 9.68
N CYS A 96 -12.57 -14.36 9.30
CA CYS A 96 -13.20 -13.27 8.55
C CYS A 96 -13.21 -11.96 9.36
N LEU A 97 -13.59 -12.00 10.63
CA LEU A 97 -13.50 -10.84 11.52
C LEU A 97 -12.05 -10.38 11.66
N GLY A 98 -11.11 -11.32 11.81
CA GLY A 98 -9.67 -11.06 11.86
C GLY A 98 -9.16 -10.35 10.60
N ALA A 99 -9.59 -10.77 9.42
CA ALA A 99 -9.27 -10.15 8.14
C ALA A 99 -9.76 -8.69 8.08
N MET A 100 -11.02 -8.46 8.49
CA MET A 100 -11.60 -7.12 8.54
C MET A 100 -10.85 -6.20 9.52
N LEU A 101 -10.60 -6.67 10.74
CA LEU A 101 -9.96 -5.87 11.79
C LEU A 101 -8.49 -5.57 11.48
N THR A 102 -7.72 -6.55 11.01
CA THR A 102 -6.31 -6.34 10.65
C THR A 102 -6.16 -5.53 9.37
N GLY A 103 -7.06 -5.71 8.39
CA GLY A 103 -7.15 -4.88 7.20
C GLY A 103 -7.43 -3.42 7.56
N ALA A 104 -8.45 -3.18 8.40
CA ALA A 104 -8.77 -1.86 8.92
C ALA A 104 -7.57 -1.22 9.65
N ALA A 105 -6.93 -1.98 10.54
CA ALA A 105 -5.76 -1.52 11.30
C ALA A 105 -4.60 -1.10 10.40
N ALA A 106 -4.30 -1.89 9.36
CA ALA A 106 -3.27 -1.56 8.39
C ALA A 106 -3.61 -0.29 7.60
N GLY A 107 -4.86 -0.14 7.16
CA GLY A 107 -5.34 1.05 6.47
C GLY A 107 -5.25 2.31 7.32
N ILE A 108 -5.74 2.26 8.56
CA ILE A 108 -5.64 3.36 9.53
C ILE A 108 -4.18 3.76 9.72
N THR A 109 -3.29 2.78 9.92
CA THR A 109 -1.85 3.01 10.13
C THR A 109 -1.23 3.77 8.97
N VAL A 110 -1.48 3.33 7.73
CA VAL A 110 -0.94 3.98 6.53
C VAL A 110 -1.38 5.45 6.47
N ILE A 111 -2.67 5.73 6.67
CA ILE A 111 -3.23 7.08 6.61
C ILE A 111 -2.62 7.97 7.71
N VAL A 112 -2.63 7.48 8.94
CA VAL A 112 -2.17 8.24 10.11
C VAL A 112 -0.69 8.57 10.03
N LEU A 113 0.15 7.60 9.64
CA LEU A 113 1.59 7.81 9.54
C LEU A 113 1.95 8.70 8.35
N GLN A 114 1.30 8.51 7.20
CA GLN A 114 1.52 9.37 6.03
C GLN A 114 1.12 10.83 6.33
N ARG A 115 -0.04 11.04 7.00
CA ARG A 115 -0.46 12.36 7.45
C ARG A 115 0.56 13.00 8.39
N HIS A 116 0.98 12.27 9.42
CA HIS A 116 1.95 12.78 10.40
C HIS A 116 3.26 13.21 9.74
N ILE A 117 3.79 12.37 8.85
CA ILE A 117 5.01 12.66 8.09
C ILE A 117 4.83 13.85 7.15
N GLY A 118 3.69 13.94 6.47
CA GLY A 118 3.38 15.06 5.59
C GLY A 118 3.40 16.41 6.31
N ARG A 119 2.88 16.45 7.56
CA ARG A 119 2.86 17.64 8.42
C ARG A 119 4.20 17.92 9.11
N ALA A 120 4.96 16.89 9.45
CA ALA A 120 6.24 17.02 10.14
C ALA A 120 7.36 17.52 9.23
N ALA A 121 7.20 17.47 7.93
CA ALA A 121 8.20 17.91 6.96
C ALA A 121 8.19 19.42 6.79
N THR A 122 9.36 20.05 6.95
CA THR A 122 9.55 21.51 6.84
C THR A 122 9.91 21.97 5.43
N SER A 123 10.30 21.05 4.53
CA SER A 123 10.61 21.32 3.13
C SER A 123 10.09 20.22 2.20
N ASN A 124 9.95 20.53 0.92
CA ASN A 124 9.54 19.54 -0.09
C ASN A 124 10.57 18.41 -0.22
N ALA A 125 11.86 18.71 -0.12
CA ALA A 125 12.92 17.69 -0.16
C ALA A 125 12.81 16.73 1.04
N GLN A 126 12.61 17.27 2.24
CA GLN A 126 12.42 16.47 3.45
C GLN A 126 11.14 15.63 3.38
N ARG A 127 10.05 16.18 2.83
CA ARG A 127 8.79 15.47 2.63
C ARG A 127 8.97 14.26 1.71
N LYS A 128 9.64 14.44 0.56
CA LYS A 128 9.96 13.35 -0.38
C LYS A 128 10.78 12.26 0.31
N GLN A 129 11.80 12.66 1.06
CA GLN A 129 12.66 11.74 1.80
C GLN A 129 11.87 10.92 2.83
N PHE A 130 11.02 11.55 3.62
CA PHE A 130 10.23 10.88 4.65
C PHE A 130 9.23 9.91 4.05
N PHE A 131 8.52 10.28 2.97
CA PHE A 131 7.63 9.37 2.27
C PHE A 131 8.37 8.21 1.61
N SER A 132 9.60 8.44 1.11
CA SER A 132 10.43 7.36 0.58
C SER A 132 10.77 6.33 1.66
N TRP A 133 11.21 6.76 2.84
CA TRP A 133 11.48 5.86 3.95
C TRP A 133 10.24 5.09 4.40
N LEU A 134 9.10 5.77 4.53
CA LEU A 134 7.85 5.13 4.93
C LEU A 134 7.37 4.12 3.89
N ALA A 135 7.61 4.38 2.61
CA ALA A 135 7.22 3.48 1.52
C ALA A 135 8.03 2.17 1.47
N ILE A 136 9.15 2.08 2.21
CA ILE A 136 9.91 0.82 2.36
C ILE A 136 9.14 -0.16 3.29
N ALA A 137 8.39 0.35 4.26
CA ALA A 137 7.74 -0.47 5.26
C ALA A 137 6.79 -1.53 4.68
N PRO A 138 5.89 -1.22 3.73
CA PRO A 138 5.05 -2.25 3.09
C PRO A 138 5.85 -3.32 2.35
N ALA A 139 6.97 -2.96 1.71
CA ALA A 139 7.80 -3.95 1.00
C ALA A 139 8.42 -4.96 1.96
N ILE A 140 8.98 -4.46 3.08
CA ILE A 140 9.54 -5.32 4.15
C ILE A 140 8.44 -6.19 4.77
N SER A 141 7.29 -5.61 5.08
CA SER A 141 6.18 -6.31 5.73
C SER A 141 5.59 -7.40 4.84
N ASN A 142 5.47 -7.17 3.53
CA ASN A 142 4.97 -8.15 2.56
C ASN A 142 5.92 -9.34 2.40
N PHE A 143 7.18 -9.20 2.81
CA PHE A 143 8.11 -10.32 2.89
C PHE A 143 8.08 -10.98 4.28
N ILE A 144 8.31 -10.20 5.35
CA ILE A 144 8.48 -10.73 6.71
C ILE A 144 7.20 -11.38 7.23
N GLY A 145 6.02 -10.82 6.95
CA GLY A 145 4.74 -11.33 7.45
C GLY A 145 4.45 -12.75 6.96
N PRO A 146 4.33 -12.97 5.65
CA PRO A 146 4.07 -14.30 5.09
C PRO A 146 5.22 -15.29 5.35
N PHE A 147 6.49 -14.85 5.21
CA PHE A 147 7.64 -15.69 5.44
C PHE A 147 7.70 -16.20 6.90
N GLY A 148 7.55 -15.27 7.86
CA GLY A 148 7.55 -15.63 9.28
C GLY A 148 6.35 -16.50 9.65
N ALA A 149 5.16 -16.19 9.13
CA ALA A 149 3.97 -17.02 9.34
C ALA A 149 4.15 -18.43 8.77
N GLY A 150 4.69 -18.56 7.55
CA GLY A 150 4.98 -19.83 6.92
C GLY A 150 5.97 -20.68 7.72
N LEU A 151 7.09 -20.09 8.15
CA LEU A 151 8.07 -20.77 9.00
C LEU A 151 7.45 -21.30 10.31
N ILE A 152 6.59 -20.49 10.95
CA ILE A 152 5.94 -20.92 12.19
C ILE A 152 4.98 -22.08 11.93
N ILE A 153 4.17 -21.98 10.86
CA ILE A 153 3.21 -23.03 10.50
C ILE A 153 3.92 -24.35 10.17
N ASP A 154 5.09 -24.27 9.53
CA ASP A 154 5.83 -25.47 9.14
C ASP A 154 6.61 -26.13 10.30
N HIS A 155 7.02 -25.36 11.33
CA HIS A 155 7.98 -25.85 12.32
C HIS A 155 7.52 -25.76 13.79
N ALA A 156 6.46 -25.03 14.12
CA ALA A 156 6.10 -24.76 15.52
C ALA A 156 5.09 -25.75 16.13
N GLY A 157 4.45 -26.60 15.32
CA GLY A 157 3.49 -27.61 15.77
C GLY A 157 4.14 -28.97 16.05
N GLN A 158 3.31 -29.95 16.41
CA GLN A 158 3.74 -31.36 16.51
C GLN A 158 3.91 -32.00 15.14
N ALA A 159 3.16 -31.51 14.16
CA ALA A 159 3.29 -31.82 12.74
C ALA A 159 3.17 -30.53 11.92
N SER A 160 3.81 -30.50 10.74
CA SER A 160 3.73 -29.35 9.85
C SER A 160 2.27 -29.04 9.51
N GLY A 161 1.84 -27.78 9.75
CA GLY A 161 0.50 -27.31 9.43
C GLY A 161 -0.61 -27.84 10.36
N ASP A 162 -0.29 -28.35 11.55
CA ASP A 162 -1.30 -28.71 12.53
C ASP A 162 -1.99 -27.48 13.15
N LEU A 163 -3.11 -27.71 13.84
CA LEU A 163 -3.88 -26.60 14.44
C LEU A 163 -3.08 -25.83 15.51
N LEU A 164 -2.16 -26.50 16.20
CA LEU A 164 -1.29 -25.88 17.21
C LEU A 164 -0.32 -24.91 16.55
N ALA A 165 0.28 -25.27 15.39
CA ALA A 165 1.15 -24.39 14.62
C ALA A 165 0.45 -23.11 14.20
N TYR A 166 -0.79 -23.19 13.72
CA TYR A 166 -1.60 -22.00 13.39
C TYR A 166 -1.89 -21.14 14.62
N ARG A 167 -2.24 -21.74 15.75
CA ARG A 167 -2.46 -20.99 17.01
C ARG A 167 -1.19 -20.27 17.46
N ILE A 168 -0.04 -20.93 17.40
CA ILE A 168 1.26 -20.32 17.72
C ILE A 168 1.55 -19.17 16.74
N CYS A 169 1.30 -19.38 15.46
CA CYS A 169 1.44 -18.33 14.45
C CYS A 169 0.60 -17.10 14.78
N PHE A 170 -0.69 -17.27 15.07
CA PHE A 170 -1.56 -16.14 15.44
C PHE A 170 -1.12 -15.48 16.75
N ALA A 171 -0.68 -16.24 17.75
CA ALA A 171 -0.16 -15.69 19.00
C ALA A 171 1.12 -14.86 18.79
N VAL A 172 2.05 -15.33 17.97
CA VAL A 172 3.27 -14.57 17.62
C VAL A 172 2.91 -13.30 16.84
N LEU A 173 2.01 -13.40 15.86
CA LEU A 173 1.52 -12.23 15.13
C LEU A 173 0.81 -11.23 16.04
N ALA A 174 0.16 -11.66 17.15
CA ALA A 174 -0.49 -10.78 18.11
C ALA A 174 0.51 -9.92 18.91
N VAL A 175 1.78 -10.30 18.97
CA VAL A 175 2.83 -9.49 19.62
C VAL A 175 3.19 -8.25 18.79
N LEU A 176 3.11 -8.33 17.45
CA LEU A 176 3.52 -7.25 16.57
C LEU A 176 2.73 -5.94 16.76
N PRO A 177 1.39 -5.95 16.93
CA PRO A 177 0.64 -4.76 17.29
C PRO A 177 1.11 -4.12 18.60
N LEU A 178 1.47 -4.92 19.61
CA LEU A 178 2.00 -4.40 20.87
C LEU A 178 3.33 -3.70 20.68
N LEU A 179 4.23 -4.27 19.88
CA LEU A 179 5.49 -3.60 19.50
C LEU A 179 5.22 -2.29 18.74
N THR A 180 4.23 -2.28 17.86
CA THR A 180 3.78 -1.05 17.19
C THR A 180 3.37 0.00 18.23
N TRP A 181 2.60 -0.36 19.24
CA TRP A 181 2.17 0.57 20.28
C TRP A 181 3.34 1.15 21.07
N LEU A 182 4.30 0.31 21.48
CA LEU A 182 5.51 0.74 22.19
C LEU A 182 6.33 1.78 21.41
N LEU A 183 6.32 1.70 20.10
CA LEU A 183 7.00 2.68 19.23
C LEU A 183 6.19 3.96 19.10
N VAL A 184 4.87 3.85 18.87
CA VAL A 184 3.99 5.00 18.60
C VAL A 184 3.76 5.84 19.85
N MET A 185 3.64 5.24 21.05
CA MET A 185 3.46 5.98 22.30
C MET A 185 4.62 6.95 22.60
N ARG A 186 5.79 6.74 22.02
CA ARG A 186 6.98 7.59 22.17
C ARG A 186 7.12 8.64 21.05
N VAL A 187 6.21 8.68 20.08
CA VAL A 187 6.21 9.69 19.01
C VAL A 187 5.63 10.99 19.57
N ARG A 188 6.26 12.11 19.22
CA ARG A 188 5.76 13.43 19.63
C ARG A 188 4.51 13.78 18.78
N GLU A 189 3.41 14.12 19.44
CA GLU A 189 2.26 14.68 18.75
C GLU A 189 2.59 16.05 18.19
N LEU A 190 2.17 16.29 16.95
CA LEU A 190 2.26 17.61 16.34
C LEU A 190 1.15 18.51 16.90
N PRO A 191 1.38 19.83 17.02
CA PRO A 191 0.36 20.77 17.42
C PRO A 191 -0.91 20.59 16.57
N PHE A 192 -2.06 20.59 17.23
CA PHE A 192 -3.34 20.60 16.51
C PHE A 192 -3.52 21.97 15.85
N GLU A 193 -3.95 21.96 14.60
CA GLU A 193 -4.58 23.15 14.07
C GLU A 193 -5.96 23.26 14.73
N PRO A 194 -6.29 24.41 15.36
CA PRO A 194 -7.60 24.59 15.99
C PRO A 194 -8.69 24.28 14.96
N TYR A 195 -9.63 23.44 15.33
CA TYR A 195 -10.88 23.33 14.59
C TYR A 195 -11.55 24.69 14.61
N ASP A 196 -11.70 25.32 13.44
CA ASP A 196 -12.50 26.52 13.31
C ASP A 196 -13.98 26.12 13.27
N PRO A 197 -14.76 26.36 14.35
CA PRO A 197 -16.18 26.01 14.39
C PRO A 197 -17.01 26.79 13.34
N LYS A 198 -16.45 27.88 12.80
CA LYS A 198 -17.07 28.72 11.75
C LYS A 198 -16.73 28.19 10.35
N ALA A 199 -15.77 27.28 10.20
CA ALA A 199 -15.54 26.61 8.94
C ALA A 199 -16.78 25.80 8.59
N ALA A 200 -17.38 26.06 7.43
CA ALA A 200 -18.52 25.29 6.94
C ALA A 200 -18.21 23.79 7.00
N PRO A 201 -19.18 22.94 7.38
CA PRO A 201 -18.96 21.51 7.44
C PRO A 201 -18.47 21.02 6.09
N THR A 202 -17.20 20.61 6.03
CA THR A 202 -16.58 20.14 4.79
C THR A 202 -16.81 18.65 4.66
N HIS A 203 -17.38 18.23 3.54
CA HIS A 203 -17.43 16.83 3.19
C HIS A 203 -16.10 16.42 2.55
N ALA A 204 -15.57 15.24 2.90
CA ALA A 204 -14.30 14.75 2.31
C ALA A 204 -14.34 14.76 0.78
N TRP A 205 -15.49 14.47 0.19
CA TRP A 205 -15.74 14.51 -1.26
C TRP A 205 -15.58 15.90 -1.88
N ASP A 206 -15.61 16.99 -1.11
CA ASP A 206 -15.35 18.33 -1.61
C ASP A 206 -13.93 18.50 -2.16
N LEU A 207 -12.98 17.68 -1.70
CA LEU A 207 -11.63 17.64 -2.26
C LEU A 207 -11.62 17.26 -3.74
N LEU A 208 -12.60 16.47 -4.20
CA LEU A 208 -12.78 16.15 -5.61
C LEU A 208 -13.22 17.32 -6.48
N LYS A 209 -13.67 18.43 -5.90
CA LYS A 209 -13.97 19.66 -6.65
C LYS A 209 -12.69 20.28 -7.20
N SER A 210 -11.55 20.08 -6.53
CA SER A 210 -10.24 20.52 -7.03
C SER A 210 -9.78 19.69 -8.22
N ALA A 211 -9.52 20.34 -9.35
CA ALA A 211 -9.02 19.69 -10.56
C ALA A 211 -7.65 19.02 -10.31
N ASN A 212 -6.74 19.70 -9.60
CA ASN A 212 -5.43 19.16 -9.25
C ASN A 212 -5.53 17.90 -8.41
N PHE A 213 -6.43 17.88 -7.43
CA PHE A 213 -6.66 16.69 -6.60
C PHE A 213 -7.16 15.51 -7.44
N ARG A 214 -8.12 15.73 -8.35
CA ARG A 214 -8.60 14.69 -9.28
C ARG A 214 -7.50 14.17 -10.18
N TYR A 215 -6.66 15.05 -10.74
CA TYR A 215 -5.55 14.63 -11.61
C TYR A 215 -4.54 13.77 -10.85
N ILE A 216 -4.19 14.15 -9.63
CA ILE A 216 -3.27 13.37 -8.79
C ILE A 216 -3.87 12.01 -8.44
N LEU A 217 -5.15 11.95 -8.05
CA LEU A 217 -5.85 10.68 -7.78
C LEU A 217 -5.91 9.78 -9.00
N PHE A 218 -6.24 10.34 -10.18
CA PHE A 218 -6.30 9.57 -11.42
C PHE A 218 -4.94 8.97 -11.78
N VAL A 219 -3.88 9.76 -11.72
CA VAL A 219 -2.52 9.28 -11.99
C VAL A 219 -2.09 8.22 -10.97
N ASN A 220 -2.41 8.44 -9.70
CA ASN A 220 -2.13 7.45 -8.66
C ASN A 220 -2.89 6.14 -8.89
N TRP A 221 -4.18 6.22 -9.26
CA TRP A 221 -4.98 5.05 -9.60
C TRP A 221 -4.40 4.30 -10.80
N LEU A 222 -4.04 5.01 -11.86
CA LEU A 222 -3.47 4.45 -13.07
C LEU A 222 -2.20 3.62 -12.77
N GLN A 223 -1.32 4.15 -11.93
CA GLN A 223 -0.08 3.47 -11.54
C GLN A 223 -0.32 2.33 -10.54
N SER A 224 -1.27 2.48 -9.63
CA SER A 224 -1.67 1.38 -8.73
C SER A 224 -2.33 0.24 -9.50
N ALA A 225 -3.20 0.56 -10.46
CA ALA A 225 -3.80 -0.44 -11.36
C ALA A 225 -2.72 -1.18 -12.17
N SER A 226 -1.68 -0.48 -12.63
CA SER A 226 -0.55 -1.11 -13.32
C SER A 226 0.22 -2.09 -12.42
N TRP A 227 0.39 -1.75 -11.14
CA TRP A 227 0.95 -2.65 -10.13
C TRP A 227 0.09 -3.91 -9.95
N ASP A 228 -1.21 -3.73 -9.76
CA ASP A 228 -2.17 -4.82 -9.56
C ASP A 228 -2.22 -5.74 -10.78
N ILE A 229 -2.26 -5.17 -11.99
CA ILE A 229 -2.26 -5.89 -13.27
C ILE A 229 -0.99 -6.71 -13.45
N HIS A 230 0.19 -6.14 -13.20
CA HIS A 230 1.44 -6.87 -13.27
C HIS A 230 1.42 -8.07 -12.30
N SER A 231 1.07 -7.83 -11.05
CA SER A 231 1.05 -8.87 -10.01
C SER A 231 0.03 -9.98 -10.29
N PHE A 232 -1.04 -9.69 -11.03
CA PHE A 232 -2.09 -10.63 -11.38
C PHE A 232 -1.81 -11.37 -12.69
N LEU A 233 -1.44 -10.65 -13.77
CA LEU A 233 -1.31 -11.24 -15.10
C LEU A 233 0.01 -11.98 -15.32
N VAL A 234 1.10 -11.56 -14.68
CA VAL A 234 2.42 -12.20 -14.87
C VAL A 234 2.43 -13.67 -14.47
N PRO A 235 1.84 -14.09 -13.34
CA PRO A 235 1.70 -15.51 -13.02
C PRO A 235 0.93 -16.30 -14.09
N ILE A 236 -0.15 -15.74 -14.62
CA ILE A 236 -0.97 -16.41 -15.64
C ILE A 236 -0.19 -16.52 -16.94
N LEU A 237 0.43 -15.42 -17.39
CA LEU A 237 1.25 -15.42 -18.60
C LEU A 237 2.45 -16.37 -18.49
N GLY A 238 3.08 -16.43 -17.30
CA GLY A 238 4.17 -17.36 -17.04
C GLY A 238 3.71 -18.82 -17.09
N TYR A 239 2.54 -19.12 -16.53
CA TYR A 239 1.95 -20.45 -16.59
C TYR A 239 1.58 -20.86 -18.03
N GLU A 240 0.97 -19.96 -18.81
CA GLU A 240 0.65 -20.19 -20.24
C GLU A 240 1.91 -20.47 -21.07
N ARG A 241 3.08 -19.94 -20.65
CA ARG A 241 4.37 -20.19 -21.28
C ARG A 241 5.14 -21.39 -20.74
N GLY A 242 4.52 -22.16 -19.84
CA GLY A 242 5.12 -23.35 -19.25
C GLY A 242 6.27 -23.07 -18.28
N LEU A 243 6.35 -21.84 -17.72
CA LEU A 243 7.36 -21.51 -16.72
C LEU A 243 7.05 -22.19 -15.38
N SER A 244 8.09 -22.60 -14.68
CA SER A 244 7.94 -23.18 -13.34
C SER A 244 7.44 -22.16 -12.32
N ALA A 245 6.77 -22.60 -11.27
CA ALA A 245 6.28 -21.74 -10.19
C ALA A 245 7.42 -20.94 -9.54
N SER A 246 8.60 -21.53 -9.37
CA SER A 246 9.78 -20.85 -8.84
C SER A 246 10.28 -19.75 -9.76
N THR A 247 10.24 -19.96 -11.08
CA THR A 247 10.58 -18.94 -12.08
C THR A 247 9.61 -17.77 -12.02
N ILE A 248 8.31 -18.04 -11.98
CA ILE A 248 7.27 -17.02 -11.83
C ILE A 248 7.45 -16.24 -10.51
N GLY A 249 7.72 -16.96 -9.43
CA GLY A 249 8.04 -16.37 -8.13
C GLY A 249 9.27 -15.46 -8.17
N THR A 250 10.29 -15.85 -8.92
CA THR A 250 11.51 -15.04 -9.14
C THR A 250 11.20 -13.75 -9.90
N ILE A 251 10.35 -13.79 -10.92
CA ILE A 251 9.92 -12.61 -11.69
C ILE A 251 9.21 -11.62 -10.76
N LEU A 252 8.24 -12.09 -9.97
CA LEU A 252 7.51 -11.26 -9.01
C LEU A 252 8.40 -10.74 -7.88
N GLY A 253 9.32 -11.58 -7.41
CA GLY A 253 10.32 -11.21 -6.40
C GLY A 253 11.27 -10.12 -6.90
N ALA A 254 11.76 -10.25 -8.13
CA ALA A 254 12.61 -9.25 -8.77
C ALA A 254 11.89 -7.89 -8.91
N PHE A 255 10.62 -7.90 -9.29
CA PHE A 255 9.77 -6.71 -9.32
C PHE A 255 9.68 -6.02 -7.93
N ALA A 256 9.34 -6.80 -6.90
CA ALA A 256 9.18 -6.27 -5.54
C ALA A 256 10.51 -5.73 -4.98
N LEU A 257 11.61 -6.45 -5.22
CA LEU A 257 12.95 -6.03 -4.81
C LEU A 257 13.38 -4.74 -5.52
N ALA A 258 13.19 -4.65 -6.83
CA ALA A 258 13.50 -3.43 -7.59
C ALA A 258 12.68 -2.23 -7.09
N ALA A 259 11.39 -2.43 -6.80
CA ALA A 259 10.53 -1.40 -6.22
C ALA A 259 10.98 -0.98 -4.82
N ALA A 260 11.53 -1.88 -4.02
CA ALA A 260 12.08 -1.54 -2.71
C ALA A 260 13.41 -0.78 -2.83
N LEU A 261 14.32 -1.27 -3.68
CA LEU A 261 15.66 -0.67 -3.87
C LEU A 261 15.59 0.75 -4.43
N ILE A 262 14.74 1.00 -5.42
CA ILE A 262 14.62 2.35 -6.01
C ILE A 262 14.11 3.38 -4.97
N ARG A 263 13.32 2.96 -3.98
CA ARG A 263 12.86 3.84 -2.92
C ARG A 263 14.01 4.32 -2.03
N MET A 264 15.07 3.53 -1.89
CA MET A 264 16.28 3.94 -1.17
C MET A 264 17.07 4.99 -1.96
N ALA A 265 17.08 4.90 -3.29
CA ALA A 265 17.72 5.89 -4.18
C ALA A 265 16.85 7.15 -4.40
N LEU A 266 15.60 7.12 -4.00
CA LEU A 266 14.64 8.18 -4.28
C LEU A 266 15.02 9.57 -3.73
N PRO A 267 15.65 9.72 -2.55
CA PRO A 267 16.13 11.04 -2.11
C PRO A 267 17.08 11.71 -3.10
N VAL A 268 17.95 10.92 -3.76
CA VAL A 268 18.88 11.42 -4.78
C VAL A 268 18.13 11.83 -6.06
N ILE A 269 17.19 11.02 -6.49
CA ILE A 269 16.35 11.30 -7.68
C ILE A 269 15.51 12.55 -7.43
N ALA A 270 14.86 12.63 -6.25
CA ALA A 270 14.00 13.73 -5.86
C ALA A 270 14.73 15.08 -5.69
N ALA A 271 16.04 15.05 -5.42
CA ALA A 271 16.87 16.26 -5.38
C ALA A 271 17.10 16.85 -6.79
N ARG A 272 17.04 16.02 -7.84
CA ARG A 272 17.37 16.43 -9.23
C ARG A 272 16.12 16.61 -10.11
N TYR A 273 15.04 15.90 -9.83
CA TYR A 273 13.86 15.86 -10.69
C TYR A 273 12.60 16.19 -9.90
N SER A 274 11.68 16.94 -10.53
CA SER A 274 10.37 17.23 -9.94
C SER A 274 9.50 15.97 -9.93
N GLU A 275 8.53 15.94 -8.98
CA GLU A 275 7.58 14.83 -8.85
C GLU A 275 6.89 14.51 -10.16
N LYS A 276 6.46 15.53 -10.91
CA LYS A 276 5.77 15.37 -12.19
C LYS A 276 6.64 14.69 -13.22
N ARG A 277 7.94 15.04 -13.30
CA ARG A 277 8.86 14.40 -14.24
C ARG A 277 9.09 12.93 -13.92
N VAL A 278 9.26 12.61 -12.63
CA VAL A 278 9.43 11.21 -12.19
C VAL A 278 8.19 10.39 -12.50
N ILE A 279 6.99 10.90 -12.21
CA ILE A 279 5.73 10.22 -12.48
C ILE A 279 5.50 10.06 -13.99
N ALA A 280 5.76 11.09 -14.79
CA ALA A 280 5.62 11.01 -16.25
C ALA A 280 6.59 9.98 -16.87
N ALA A 281 7.84 9.96 -16.41
CA ALA A 281 8.81 8.95 -16.81
C ALA A 281 8.34 7.53 -16.43
N SER A 282 7.78 7.38 -15.22
CA SER A 282 7.21 6.10 -14.79
C SER A 282 6.04 5.66 -15.67
N CYS A 283 5.14 6.57 -16.05
CA CYS A 283 4.06 6.24 -16.99
C CYS A 283 4.61 5.76 -18.34
N ILE A 284 5.58 6.47 -18.92
CA ILE A 284 6.20 6.12 -20.20
C ILE A 284 6.88 4.74 -20.11
N ILE A 285 7.66 4.49 -19.06
CA ILE A 285 8.31 3.20 -18.84
C ILE A 285 7.27 2.09 -18.69
N THR A 286 6.19 2.32 -17.95
CA THR A 286 5.10 1.34 -17.77
C THR A 286 4.45 1.00 -19.10
N VAL A 287 4.17 1.99 -19.96
CA VAL A 287 3.65 1.78 -21.33
C VAL A 287 4.60 0.91 -22.13
N GLY A 288 5.89 1.26 -22.16
CA GLY A 288 6.91 0.51 -22.90
C GLY A 288 7.03 -0.94 -22.42
N VAL A 289 7.10 -1.16 -21.09
CA VAL A 289 7.20 -2.50 -20.53
C VAL A 289 5.94 -3.33 -20.82
N PHE A 290 4.75 -2.77 -20.64
CA PHE A 290 3.50 -3.49 -20.91
C PHE A 290 3.30 -3.77 -22.41
N ALA A 291 3.81 -2.91 -23.31
CA ALA A 291 3.80 -3.18 -24.73
C ALA A 291 4.73 -4.37 -25.10
N ILE A 292 5.86 -4.51 -24.41
CA ILE A 292 6.86 -5.55 -24.65
C ILE A 292 6.47 -6.89 -23.99
N TYR A 293 5.86 -6.88 -22.80
CA TYR A 293 5.57 -8.06 -21.97
C TYR A 293 4.91 -9.22 -22.74
N PRO A 294 3.89 -8.99 -23.60
CA PRO A 294 3.27 -10.07 -24.37
C PRO A 294 4.20 -10.69 -25.41
N MET A 295 5.23 -9.96 -25.85
CA MET A 295 6.16 -10.38 -26.91
C MET A 295 7.37 -11.17 -26.37
N VAL A 296 7.64 -11.08 -25.07
CA VAL A 296 8.80 -11.74 -24.41
C VAL A 296 8.47 -13.19 -24.14
N SER A 297 9.31 -14.11 -24.56
CA SER A 297 9.08 -15.56 -24.40
C SER A 297 9.96 -16.19 -23.30
N HIS A 298 11.13 -15.60 -23.04
CA HIS A 298 12.10 -16.16 -22.10
C HIS A 298 11.96 -15.59 -20.69
N ALA A 299 12.13 -16.44 -19.67
CA ALA A 299 12.05 -16.03 -18.27
C ALA A 299 13.00 -14.88 -17.91
N ALA A 300 14.23 -14.89 -18.45
CA ALA A 300 15.21 -13.83 -18.19
C ALA A 300 14.72 -12.44 -18.67
N GLU A 301 14.09 -12.38 -19.83
CA GLU A 301 13.53 -11.15 -20.39
C GLU A 301 12.35 -10.66 -19.51
N MET A 302 11.49 -11.58 -19.05
CA MET A 302 10.40 -11.25 -18.10
C MET A 302 10.95 -10.69 -16.78
N VAL A 303 12.07 -11.23 -16.28
CA VAL A 303 12.75 -10.70 -15.09
C VAL A 303 13.25 -9.27 -15.34
N VAL A 304 13.86 -9.00 -16.50
CA VAL A 304 14.30 -7.64 -16.85
C VAL A 304 13.11 -6.68 -16.92
N CYS A 305 12.03 -7.07 -17.59
CA CYS A 305 10.79 -6.28 -17.62
C CYS A 305 10.25 -6.00 -16.22
N ALA A 306 10.24 -7.02 -15.34
CA ALA A 306 9.80 -6.92 -13.96
C ALA A 306 10.67 -5.96 -13.14
N ILE A 307 12.00 -6.01 -13.27
CA ILE A 307 12.94 -5.10 -12.60
C ILE A 307 12.70 -3.65 -13.05
N VAL A 308 12.63 -3.42 -14.36
CA VAL A 308 12.40 -2.08 -14.93
C VAL A 308 11.06 -1.51 -14.46
N LEU A 309 10.00 -2.33 -14.51
CA LEU A 309 8.67 -1.92 -14.06
C LEU A 309 8.63 -1.68 -12.56
N GLY A 310 9.24 -2.56 -11.76
CA GLY A 310 9.31 -2.44 -10.31
C GLY A 310 10.05 -1.18 -9.87
N ALA A 311 11.20 -0.88 -10.48
CA ALA A 311 11.92 0.36 -10.24
C ALA A 311 11.10 1.59 -10.63
N SER A 312 10.40 1.53 -11.75
CA SER A 312 9.55 2.60 -12.24
C SER A 312 8.36 2.87 -11.30
N LEU A 313 7.53 1.87 -11.03
CA LEU A 313 6.35 1.99 -10.16
C LEU A 313 6.72 2.25 -8.69
N GLY A 314 7.89 1.78 -8.25
CA GLY A 314 8.39 2.00 -6.91
C GLY A 314 8.60 3.47 -6.55
N CYS A 315 8.92 4.32 -7.54
CA CYS A 315 9.09 5.77 -7.35
C CYS A 315 7.77 6.51 -7.18
N VAL A 316 6.67 6.00 -7.71
CA VAL A 316 5.44 6.79 -7.89
C VAL A 316 4.77 7.11 -6.57
N GLN A 317 4.66 6.14 -5.67
CA GLN A 317 3.93 6.33 -4.41
C GLN A 317 4.46 7.51 -3.57
N PRO A 318 5.78 7.63 -3.30
CA PRO A 318 6.31 8.78 -2.56
C PRO A 318 6.12 10.11 -3.30
N MET A 319 6.21 10.11 -4.63
CA MET A 319 6.00 11.31 -5.44
C MET A 319 4.55 11.78 -5.38
N VAL A 320 3.60 10.85 -5.54
CA VAL A 320 2.17 11.15 -5.41
C VAL A 320 1.83 11.65 -4.00
N MET A 321 2.43 11.06 -2.96
CA MET A 321 2.23 11.54 -1.58
C MET A 321 2.72 12.96 -1.40
N SER A 322 3.89 13.28 -1.93
CA SER A 322 4.42 14.65 -1.92
C SER A 322 3.48 15.63 -2.62
N LEU A 323 3.00 15.30 -3.83
CA LEU A 323 2.06 16.14 -4.57
C LEU A 323 0.73 16.31 -3.83
N LEU A 324 0.17 15.23 -3.31
CA LEU A 324 -1.11 15.24 -2.62
C LEU A 324 -1.08 16.16 -1.39
N THR A 325 0.01 16.10 -0.62
CA THR A 325 0.15 16.97 0.56
C THR A 325 0.41 18.44 0.20
N GLN A 326 0.96 18.74 -0.98
CA GLN A 326 1.15 20.11 -1.46
C GLN A 326 -0.16 20.78 -1.90
N VAL A 327 -1.08 20.02 -2.52
CA VAL A 327 -2.35 20.56 -3.03
C VAL A 327 -3.48 20.51 -1.99
N THR A 328 -3.26 19.83 -0.85
CA THR A 328 -4.29 19.64 0.17
C THR A 328 -3.98 20.51 1.38
N PRO A 329 -4.97 21.26 1.93
CA PRO A 329 -4.81 22.01 3.18
C PRO A 329 -4.35 21.08 4.32
N ALA A 330 -3.48 21.60 5.21
CA ALA A 330 -2.85 20.79 6.27
C ALA A 330 -3.87 20.08 7.17
N HIS A 331 -4.98 20.77 7.50
CA HIS A 331 -6.06 20.21 8.33
C HIS A 331 -6.91 19.14 7.64
N ARG A 332 -6.78 18.96 6.31
CA ARG A 332 -7.52 17.96 5.52
C ARG A 332 -6.66 16.87 4.90
N GLN A 333 -5.39 16.81 5.25
CA GLN A 333 -4.45 15.81 4.69
C GLN A 333 -4.87 14.37 5.00
N GLY A 334 -5.43 14.11 6.17
CA GLY A 334 -5.95 12.79 6.52
C GLY A 334 -7.13 12.37 5.65
N GLU A 335 -8.06 13.29 5.35
CA GLU A 335 -9.16 13.03 4.41
C GLU A 335 -8.64 12.70 3.00
N ALA A 336 -7.67 13.49 2.51
CA ALA A 336 -7.06 13.28 1.20
C ALA A 336 -6.37 11.91 1.07
N LEU A 337 -5.63 11.52 2.11
CA LEU A 337 -4.97 10.21 2.17
C LEU A 337 -6.00 9.08 2.28
N GLY A 338 -7.10 9.31 3.00
CA GLY A 338 -8.21 8.36 3.09
C GLY A 338 -8.88 8.12 1.74
N ILE A 339 -9.22 9.17 0.99
CA ILE A 339 -9.78 9.07 -0.37
C ILE A 339 -8.80 8.31 -1.29
N ARG A 340 -7.52 8.70 -1.26
CA ARG A 340 -6.50 8.01 -2.05
C ARG A 340 -6.44 6.51 -1.76
N LEU A 341 -6.41 6.13 -0.48
CA LEU A 341 -6.33 4.72 -0.08
C LEU A 341 -7.58 3.96 -0.49
N MET A 342 -8.75 4.58 -0.39
CA MET A 342 -10.01 4.00 -0.87
C MET A 342 -9.94 3.68 -2.37
N PHE A 343 -9.45 4.62 -3.20
CA PHE A 343 -9.30 4.41 -4.65
C PHE A 343 -8.31 3.28 -4.97
N ILE A 344 -7.18 3.20 -4.25
CA ILE A 344 -6.20 2.12 -4.42
C ILE A 344 -6.81 0.77 -4.06
N ASN A 345 -7.47 0.66 -2.90
CA ASN A 345 -8.04 -0.62 -2.47
C ASN A 345 -9.22 -1.04 -3.36
N ALA A 346 -10.00 -0.08 -3.87
CA ALA A 346 -11.02 -0.37 -4.88
C ALA A 346 -10.38 -0.91 -6.17
N SER A 347 -9.26 -0.35 -6.60
CA SER A 347 -8.47 -0.88 -7.73
C SER A 347 -8.00 -2.30 -7.46
N SER A 348 -7.35 -2.54 -6.33
CA SER A 348 -6.84 -3.87 -5.96
C SER A 348 -7.92 -4.94 -5.83
N PHE A 349 -9.17 -4.53 -5.56
CA PHE A 349 -10.33 -5.42 -5.60
C PHE A 349 -10.84 -5.64 -7.02
N LEU A 350 -10.99 -4.56 -7.80
CA LEU A 350 -11.64 -4.61 -9.12
C LEU A 350 -10.70 -5.09 -10.24
N MET A 351 -9.41 -4.69 -10.22
CA MET A 351 -8.50 -4.95 -11.34
C MET A 351 -8.31 -6.44 -11.65
N PRO A 352 -8.12 -7.35 -10.69
CA PRO A 352 -8.03 -8.76 -10.98
C PRO A 352 -9.32 -9.34 -11.59
N MET A 353 -10.50 -8.87 -11.16
CA MET A 353 -11.78 -9.30 -11.70
C MET A 353 -11.95 -8.87 -13.15
N VAL A 354 -11.70 -7.60 -13.43
CA VAL A 354 -11.80 -7.02 -14.77
C VAL A 354 -10.77 -7.66 -15.70
N ALA A 355 -9.49 -7.68 -15.29
CA ALA A 355 -8.42 -8.24 -16.09
C ALA A 355 -8.57 -9.76 -16.32
N GLY A 356 -9.07 -10.50 -15.34
CA GLY A 356 -9.36 -11.92 -15.49
C GLY A 356 -10.48 -12.19 -16.50
N SER A 357 -11.57 -11.40 -16.43
CA SER A 357 -12.69 -11.52 -17.38
C SER A 357 -12.25 -11.15 -18.81
N PHE A 358 -11.54 -10.05 -18.98
CA PHE A 358 -11.01 -9.65 -20.29
C PHE A 358 -9.94 -10.62 -20.79
N GLY A 359 -9.07 -11.13 -19.90
CA GLY A 359 -8.06 -12.12 -20.26
C GLY A 359 -8.65 -13.41 -20.82
N ALA A 360 -9.79 -13.85 -20.29
CA ALA A 360 -10.53 -14.99 -20.81
C ALA A 360 -11.14 -14.75 -22.22
N LEU A 361 -11.47 -13.50 -22.53
CA LEU A 361 -12.11 -13.14 -23.81
C LEU A 361 -11.10 -12.84 -24.91
N ILE A 362 -10.04 -12.09 -24.60
CA ILE A 362 -9.10 -11.55 -25.61
C ILE A 362 -7.67 -12.07 -25.44
N GLY A 363 -7.43 -12.92 -24.43
CA GLY A 363 -6.11 -13.44 -24.08
C GLY A 363 -5.34 -12.52 -23.13
N VAL A 364 -4.49 -13.11 -22.26
CA VAL A 364 -3.72 -12.42 -21.21
C VAL A 364 -2.78 -11.38 -21.81
N GLY A 365 -2.11 -11.70 -22.92
CA GLY A 365 -1.22 -10.77 -23.61
C GLY A 365 -1.91 -9.49 -24.09
N ALA A 366 -3.12 -9.62 -24.64
CA ALA A 366 -3.89 -8.46 -25.13
C ALA A 366 -4.29 -7.52 -23.98
N VAL A 367 -4.55 -8.03 -22.77
CA VAL A 367 -4.86 -7.19 -21.61
C VAL A 367 -3.69 -6.27 -21.25
N PHE A 368 -2.43 -6.71 -21.39
CA PHE A 368 -1.27 -5.82 -21.20
C PHE A 368 -1.30 -4.64 -22.18
N TRP A 369 -1.64 -4.88 -23.46
CA TRP A 369 -1.73 -3.81 -24.47
C TRP A 369 -2.88 -2.85 -24.20
N VAL A 370 -4.02 -3.36 -23.76
CA VAL A 370 -5.16 -2.52 -23.34
C VAL A 370 -4.75 -1.60 -22.18
N VAL A 371 -4.09 -2.16 -21.16
CA VAL A 371 -3.64 -1.36 -20.01
C VAL A 371 -2.53 -0.38 -20.41
N ALA A 372 -1.57 -0.79 -21.27
CA ALA A 372 -0.57 0.11 -21.84
C ALA A 372 -1.21 1.31 -22.56
N SER A 373 -2.26 1.06 -23.35
CA SER A 373 -3.01 2.11 -24.05
C SER A 373 -3.71 3.07 -23.09
N ILE A 374 -4.34 2.53 -22.02
CA ILE A 374 -4.98 3.34 -20.98
C ILE A 374 -3.94 4.23 -20.26
N VAL A 375 -2.77 3.66 -19.93
CA VAL A 375 -1.68 4.42 -19.29
C VAL A 375 -1.13 5.48 -20.24
N ALA A 376 -0.94 5.17 -21.53
CA ALA A 376 -0.48 6.11 -22.54
C ALA A 376 -1.43 7.31 -22.68
N VAL A 377 -2.73 7.06 -22.81
CA VAL A 377 -3.77 8.10 -22.88
C VAL A 377 -3.87 8.91 -21.58
N GLY A 378 -3.62 8.27 -20.43
CA GLY A 378 -3.64 8.93 -19.14
C GLY A 378 -2.38 9.75 -18.82
N THR A 379 -1.25 9.46 -19.46
CA THR A 379 0.04 10.14 -19.18
C THR A 379 0.01 11.66 -19.33
N PRO A 380 -0.63 12.28 -20.34
CA PRO A 380 -0.72 13.74 -20.44
C PRO A 380 -1.38 14.44 -19.26
N VAL A 381 -2.19 13.71 -18.48
CA VAL A 381 -2.83 14.26 -17.26
C VAL A 381 -1.81 14.71 -16.22
N VAL A 382 -0.62 14.08 -16.19
CA VAL A 382 0.48 14.48 -15.30
C VAL A 382 0.90 15.94 -15.56
N GLY A 383 0.91 16.37 -16.83
CA GLY A 383 1.23 17.75 -17.22
C GLY A 383 0.19 18.78 -16.73
N LYS A 384 -1.06 18.37 -16.57
CA LYS A 384 -2.16 19.24 -16.12
C LYS A 384 -2.13 19.54 -14.62
N ILE A 385 -1.33 18.82 -13.83
CA ILE A 385 -1.18 19.06 -12.39
C ILE A 385 -0.45 20.39 -12.21
N GLN A 386 -1.14 21.38 -11.61
CA GLN A 386 -0.57 22.68 -11.27
C GLN A 386 -0.24 22.68 -9.78
N LEU A 387 1.03 22.88 -9.45
CA LEU A 387 1.44 23.14 -8.08
C LEU A 387 1.20 24.62 -7.82
N ARG A 388 0.61 24.97 -6.68
CA ARG A 388 0.70 26.36 -6.20
C ARG A 388 2.19 26.62 -6.00
N ASP A 389 2.72 27.58 -6.74
CA ASP A 389 3.98 28.18 -6.39
C ASP A 389 3.79 28.68 -4.95
N ASN A 390 4.41 28.02 -3.99
CA ASN A 390 4.51 28.56 -2.65
C ASN A 390 5.28 29.87 -2.82
N GLU A 391 4.58 30.99 -2.78
CA GLU A 391 5.15 32.22 -2.28
C GLU A 391 5.70 31.87 -0.88
N MET A 392 6.98 31.54 -0.81
CA MET A 392 7.70 31.65 0.45
C MET A 392 7.53 33.09 0.87
N PRO A 393 7.05 33.37 2.09
CA PRO A 393 7.13 34.72 2.59
C PRO A 393 8.59 35.18 2.43
N PRO A 394 8.84 36.40 1.94
CA PRO A 394 10.19 36.89 1.75
C PRO A 394 10.95 36.68 3.05
N GLU A 395 12.12 36.05 2.96
CA GLU A 395 13.09 35.97 4.06
C GLU A 395 13.20 37.39 4.64
N LYS A 396 12.63 37.62 5.80
CA LYS A 396 12.94 38.83 6.57
C LYS A 396 14.38 38.66 6.96
N ASN A 397 15.26 39.34 6.21
CA ASN A 397 16.62 39.63 6.64
C ASN A 397 16.54 40.24 8.05
N LEU A 398 17.02 39.51 9.04
CA LEU A 398 17.42 39.98 10.34
C LEU A 398 18.87 39.57 10.54
#